data_6ef77fafa3f0fcffe8fab36d34c21664
#
_entry.id   6ef77fafa3f0fcffe8fab36d34c21664
#
_cell.length_a   1.000
_cell.length_b   1.000
_cell.length_c   1.000
_cell.angle_alpha   90.00
_cell.angle_beta   90.00
_cell.angle_gamma   90.00
#
_symmetry.space_group_name_H-M   'P 1'
#
loop_
_entity.id
_entity.type
_entity.pdbx_description
1 polymer ?
#
loop_
_entity_poly.entity_id
_entity_poly.type
_entity_poly.pdbx_seq_one_letter_code
_entity_poly.pdbx_strand_id
1 'polypeptide(L)'
;MGIYYSQAQDWDDDNAYKKDYEDKNEWKPEFRTYFDEKCKPQLKELLENYDNISLIWFDTPMGMTADEAQELRDWVKGIKPDCIISGRIGHQKGDYMTTGDNFIPRLPYDGDWEVPATVNDTWGYNKYDTNWKNPDDILNLLLKIVGRGGNYLLNL
;
A
#
# COMPACT_ATOMS: atom_id res chain seq x y z
N MET A 1 -7.94 -10.17 -8.52
CA MET A 1 -8.43 -9.17 -7.56
C MET A 1 -7.27 -8.70 -6.70
N GLY A 2 -7.15 -7.38 -6.43
CA GLY A 2 -6.20 -6.84 -5.45
C GLY A 2 -6.89 -6.57 -4.11
N ILE A 3 -6.13 -6.67 -3.03
CA ILE A 3 -6.58 -6.36 -1.67
C ILE A 3 -5.67 -5.29 -1.09
N TYR A 4 -6.25 -4.25 -0.50
CA TYR A 4 -5.55 -3.28 0.35
C TYR A 4 -5.30 -3.89 1.74
N TYR A 5 -4.07 -3.74 2.25
CA TYR A 5 -3.71 -4.20 3.57
C TYR A 5 -2.69 -3.25 4.23
N SER A 6 -3.08 -2.67 5.36
CA SER A 6 -2.21 -1.85 6.20
C SER A 6 -1.42 -2.76 7.15
N GLN A 7 -0.18 -3.11 6.78
CA GLN A 7 0.56 -4.19 7.43
C GLN A 7 1.12 -3.85 8.82
N ALA A 8 1.25 -2.57 9.15
CA ALA A 8 1.82 -2.19 10.43
C ALA A 8 0.86 -1.40 11.32
N GLN A 9 -0.28 -0.98 10.78
CA GLN A 9 -1.22 -0.11 11.47
C GLN A 9 -2.53 -0.82 11.80
N ASP A 10 -2.90 -0.85 13.06
CA ASP A 10 -4.17 -1.39 13.55
C ASP A 10 -4.65 -0.58 14.75
N TRP A 11 -5.93 -0.19 14.73
CA TRP A 11 -6.51 0.67 15.77
C TRP A 11 -6.86 -0.08 17.04
N ASP A 12 -7.15 -1.36 16.92
CA ASP A 12 -7.67 -2.21 17.97
C ASP A 12 -6.57 -3.03 18.67
N ASP A 13 -5.39 -3.13 18.05
CA ASP A 13 -4.28 -3.88 18.61
C ASP A 13 -3.21 -2.95 19.20
N ASP A 14 -2.95 -3.08 20.51
CA ASP A 14 -2.00 -2.20 21.20
C ASP A 14 -0.54 -2.40 20.79
N ASN A 15 -0.22 -3.54 20.19
CA ASN A 15 1.12 -3.86 19.69
C ASN A 15 1.36 -3.28 18.28
N ALA A 16 0.30 -2.93 17.55
CA ALA A 16 0.41 -2.29 16.24
C ALA A 16 0.76 -0.80 16.36
N TYR A 17 1.18 -0.22 15.25
CA TYR A 17 1.33 1.23 15.15
C TYR A 17 -0.06 1.89 15.09
N LYS A 18 -0.19 3.08 15.71
CA LYS A 18 -1.41 3.89 15.66
C LYS A 18 -1.17 5.08 14.73
N LYS A 19 -2.25 5.62 14.16
CA LYS A 19 -2.18 6.74 13.21
C LYS A 19 -1.56 8.01 13.79
N ASP A 20 -1.79 8.27 15.07
CA ASP A 20 -1.46 9.54 15.73
C ASP A 20 -0.14 9.51 16.49
N TYR A 21 0.71 8.52 16.22
CA TYR A 21 2.04 8.47 16.84
C TYR A 21 2.94 9.57 16.27
N GLU A 22 3.54 10.33 17.18
CA GLU A 22 4.57 11.31 16.86
C GLU A 22 5.81 10.64 16.25
N ASP A 23 6.08 9.36 16.60
CA ASP A 23 7.26 8.57 16.19
C ASP A 23 6.92 7.52 15.11
N LYS A 24 6.28 7.94 14.02
CA LYS A 24 5.84 7.06 12.92
C LYS A 24 6.95 6.21 12.28
N ASN A 25 8.20 6.56 12.50
CA ASN A 25 9.37 5.91 11.92
C ASN A 25 10.24 5.17 12.94
N GLU A 26 9.86 5.17 14.23
CA GLU A 26 10.59 4.42 15.24
C GLU A 26 10.11 2.99 15.31
N TRP A 27 11.08 2.07 15.33
CA TRP A 27 10.79 0.66 15.53
C TRP A 27 10.33 0.40 16.96
N LYS A 28 9.32 -0.47 17.13
CA LYS A 28 8.76 -0.88 18.42
C LYS A 28 8.94 -2.39 18.60
N PRO A 29 9.53 -2.84 19.72
CA PRO A 29 9.67 -4.27 20.01
C PRO A 29 8.32 -5.01 20.03
N GLU A 30 7.26 -4.35 20.54
CA GLU A 30 5.91 -4.91 20.65
C GLU A 30 5.29 -5.19 19.29
N PHE A 31 5.71 -4.46 18.25
CA PHE A 31 5.23 -4.68 16.88
C PHE A 31 5.47 -6.10 16.40
N ARG A 32 6.53 -6.77 16.88
CA ARG A 32 6.80 -8.16 16.53
C ARG A 32 5.65 -9.10 16.93
N THR A 33 5.02 -8.86 18.08
CA THR A 33 3.85 -9.64 18.53
C THR A 33 2.69 -9.48 17.57
N TYR A 34 2.33 -8.23 17.23
CA TYR A 34 1.29 -7.96 16.23
C TYR A 34 1.61 -8.61 14.87
N PHE A 35 2.85 -8.47 14.43
CA PHE A 35 3.31 -8.96 13.13
C PHE A 35 3.16 -10.48 12.99
N ASP A 36 3.53 -11.23 14.05
CA ASP A 36 3.49 -12.69 14.04
C ASP A 36 2.11 -13.26 14.38
N GLU A 37 1.37 -12.63 15.30
CA GLU A 37 0.13 -13.19 15.86
C GLU A 37 -1.13 -12.67 15.14
N LYS A 38 -1.03 -11.55 14.42
CA LYS A 38 -2.18 -10.98 13.70
C LYS A 38 -1.91 -10.72 12.22
N CYS A 39 -0.91 -9.92 11.86
CA CYS A 39 -0.64 -9.54 10.48
C CYS A 39 -0.42 -10.76 9.57
N LYS A 40 0.53 -11.62 9.90
CA LYS A 40 0.82 -12.81 9.10
C LYS A 40 -0.34 -13.82 9.04
N PRO A 41 -1.02 -14.18 10.16
CA PRO A 41 -2.19 -15.04 10.11
C PRO A 41 -3.33 -14.50 9.27
N GLN A 42 -3.64 -13.20 9.35
CA GLN A 42 -4.67 -12.57 8.52
C GLN A 42 -4.32 -12.64 7.02
N LEU A 43 -3.07 -12.33 6.66
CA LEU A 43 -2.61 -12.44 5.28
C LEU A 43 -2.68 -13.88 4.77
N LYS A 44 -2.33 -14.85 5.60
CA LYS A 44 -2.46 -16.27 5.27
C LYS A 44 -3.92 -16.63 5.01
N GLU A 45 -4.83 -16.25 5.90
CA GLU A 45 -6.27 -16.46 5.73
C GLU A 45 -6.79 -15.87 4.41
N LEU A 46 -6.42 -14.63 4.10
CA LEU A 46 -6.79 -13.98 2.85
C LEU A 46 -6.27 -14.75 1.63
N LEU A 47 -5.01 -15.11 1.63
CA LEU A 47 -4.35 -15.77 0.48
C LEU A 47 -4.78 -17.20 0.26
N GLU A 48 -5.14 -17.95 1.31
CA GLU A 48 -5.57 -19.35 1.23
C GLU A 48 -7.07 -19.50 1.00
N ASN A 49 -7.92 -18.61 1.55
CA ASN A 49 -9.37 -18.73 1.47
C ASN A 49 -10.00 -18.04 0.25
N TYR A 50 -9.22 -17.20 -0.47
CA TYR A 50 -9.72 -16.48 -1.65
C TYR A 50 -8.83 -16.73 -2.88
N ASP A 51 -9.29 -17.58 -3.77
CA ASP A 51 -8.51 -18.08 -4.93
C ASP A 51 -8.03 -16.97 -5.88
N ASN A 52 -8.79 -15.90 -6.03
CA ASN A 52 -8.58 -14.88 -7.06
C ASN A 52 -7.74 -13.66 -6.60
N ILE A 53 -7.06 -13.75 -5.45
CA ILE A 53 -6.16 -12.66 -5.03
C ILE A 53 -4.87 -12.76 -5.83
N SER A 54 -4.58 -11.72 -6.61
CA SER A 54 -3.39 -11.59 -7.44
C SER A 54 -2.46 -10.45 -7.02
N LEU A 55 -2.91 -9.60 -6.09
CA LEU A 55 -2.14 -8.47 -5.61
C LEU A 55 -2.51 -8.16 -4.15
N ILE A 56 -1.50 -7.94 -3.31
CA ILE A 56 -1.65 -7.27 -2.01
C ILE A 56 -1.09 -5.85 -2.15
N TRP A 57 -1.97 -4.89 -2.01
CA TRP A 57 -1.60 -3.49 -1.94
C TRP A 57 -1.33 -3.11 -0.49
N PHE A 58 -0.07 -3.25 -0.09
CA PHE A 58 0.42 -2.87 1.23
C PHE A 58 0.44 -1.35 1.39
N ASP A 59 0.24 -0.89 2.63
CA ASP A 59 0.33 0.52 2.98
C ASP A 59 0.79 0.71 4.42
N THR A 60 1.25 1.92 4.74
CA THR A 60 1.63 2.33 6.10
C THR A 60 2.63 1.38 6.77
N PRO A 61 3.85 1.20 6.19
CA PRO A 61 4.88 0.34 6.80
C PRO A 61 5.41 0.88 8.14
N MET A 62 5.13 2.14 8.46
CA MET A 62 5.49 2.79 9.73
C MET A 62 6.98 2.59 10.07
N GLY A 63 7.28 2.14 11.31
CA GLY A 63 8.62 1.84 11.79
C GLY A 63 9.12 0.42 11.49
N MET A 64 8.47 -0.32 10.58
CA MET A 64 8.97 -1.64 10.15
C MET A 64 10.40 -1.56 9.64
N THR A 65 11.21 -2.53 10.00
CA THR A 65 12.59 -2.68 9.50
C THR A 65 12.63 -3.27 8.10
N ALA A 66 13.80 -3.15 7.45
CA ALA A 66 14.01 -3.77 6.13
C ALA A 66 13.93 -5.30 6.19
N ASP A 67 14.33 -5.91 7.30
CA ASP A 67 14.26 -7.36 7.50
C ASP A 67 12.82 -7.81 7.68
N GLU A 68 11.99 -7.07 8.43
CA GLU A 68 10.56 -7.35 8.58
C GLU A 68 9.80 -7.19 7.25
N ALA A 69 10.13 -6.18 6.46
CA ALA A 69 9.55 -6.01 5.13
C ALA A 69 9.94 -7.16 4.19
N GLN A 70 11.19 -7.62 4.24
CA GLN A 70 11.64 -8.79 3.48
C GLN A 70 10.95 -10.07 3.96
N GLU A 71 10.86 -10.27 5.27
CA GLU A 71 10.18 -11.42 5.87
C GLU A 71 8.71 -11.48 5.46
N LEU A 72 8.01 -10.33 5.46
CA LEU A 72 6.62 -10.25 5.02
C LEU A 72 6.46 -10.59 3.54
N ARG A 73 7.37 -10.08 2.71
CA ARG A 73 7.43 -10.45 1.29
C ARG A 73 7.58 -11.95 1.11
N ASP A 74 8.55 -12.55 1.77
CA ASP A 74 8.85 -13.97 1.66
C ASP A 74 7.69 -14.83 2.18
N TRP A 75 7.01 -14.38 3.23
CA TRP A 75 5.80 -14.99 3.75
C TRP A 75 4.68 -15.05 2.72
N VAL A 76 4.36 -13.92 2.09
CA VAL A 76 3.33 -13.86 1.04
C VAL A 76 3.71 -14.72 -0.17
N LYS A 77 4.95 -14.60 -0.64
CA LYS A 77 5.46 -15.37 -1.79
C LYS A 77 5.56 -16.87 -1.51
N GLY A 78 5.77 -17.26 -0.24
CA GLY A 78 5.75 -18.66 0.18
C GLY A 78 4.37 -19.30 0.10
N ILE A 79 3.29 -18.52 0.32
CA ILE A 79 1.91 -18.96 0.22
C ILE A 79 1.42 -18.89 -1.25
N LYS A 80 1.69 -17.76 -1.90
CA LYS A 80 1.22 -17.48 -3.27
C LYS A 80 2.32 -16.80 -4.09
N PRO A 81 3.18 -17.60 -4.77
CA PRO A 81 4.38 -17.09 -5.48
C PRO A 81 4.07 -16.00 -6.52
N ASP A 82 2.93 -16.14 -7.22
CA ASP A 82 2.51 -15.20 -8.27
C ASP A 82 1.78 -13.95 -7.74
N CYS A 83 1.55 -13.82 -6.43
CA CYS A 83 0.91 -12.66 -5.85
C CYS A 83 1.82 -11.44 -5.96
N ILE A 84 1.35 -10.38 -6.61
CA ILE A 84 2.07 -9.12 -6.76
C ILE A 84 2.03 -8.35 -5.43
N ILE A 85 3.13 -7.68 -5.10
CA ILE A 85 3.31 -6.93 -3.86
C ILE A 85 3.61 -5.48 -4.19
N SER A 86 2.80 -4.53 -3.67
CA SER A 86 3.00 -3.10 -3.90
C SER A 86 4.28 -2.57 -3.25
N GLY A 87 4.80 -1.46 -3.79
CA GLY A 87 6.00 -0.79 -3.26
C GLY A 87 5.88 -0.30 -1.82
N ARG A 88 4.64 -0.10 -1.33
CA ARG A 88 4.38 0.34 0.04
C ARG A 88 4.51 -0.74 1.12
N ILE A 89 4.95 -1.94 0.77
CA ILE A 89 5.49 -2.87 1.77
C ILE A 89 6.69 -2.25 2.50
N GLY A 90 7.35 -1.27 1.89
CA GLY A 90 8.48 -0.55 2.44
C GLY A 90 9.84 -1.05 1.96
N HIS A 91 10.88 -0.24 2.22
CA HIS A 91 12.30 -0.57 1.99
C HIS A 91 12.62 -1.13 0.59
N GLN A 92 11.87 -0.70 -0.44
CA GLN A 92 12.02 -1.18 -1.83
C GLN A 92 11.85 -2.70 -1.99
N LYS A 93 11.01 -3.32 -1.15
CA LYS A 93 10.73 -4.77 -1.18
C LYS A 93 9.52 -5.14 -2.03
N GLY A 94 8.81 -4.17 -2.62
CA GLY A 94 7.70 -4.41 -3.56
C GLY A 94 8.16 -4.99 -4.91
N ASP A 95 7.21 -5.52 -5.67
CA ASP A 95 7.44 -5.97 -7.05
C ASP A 95 7.46 -4.78 -8.04
N TYR A 96 6.90 -3.65 -7.65
CA TYR A 96 6.86 -2.40 -8.41
C TYR A 96 6.90 -1.18 -7.46
N MET A 97 7.20 -0.01 -7.99
CA MET A 97 7.27 1.24 -7.23
C MET A 97 5.87 1.85 -7.06
N THR A 98 5.51 2.24 -5.84
CA THR A 98 4.35 3.10 -5.58
C THR A 98 4.83 4.50 -5.18
N THR A 99 4.36 5.52 -5.88
CA THR A 99 4.72 6.92 -5.57
C THR A 99 4.00 7.43 -4.33
N GLY A 100 4.30 8.67 -3.92
CA GLY A 100 3.48 9.38 -2.94
C GLY A 100 2.07 9.66 -3.47
N ASP A 101 1.12 9.86 -2.53
CA ASP A 101 -0.29 10.12 -2.83
C ASP A 101 -0.46 11.35 -3.74
N ASN A 102 -1.23 11.19 -4.82
CA ASN A 102 -1.46 12.23 -5.82
C ASN A 102 -0.16 12.84 -6.42
N PHE A 103 0.98 12.15 -6.28
CA PHE A 103 2.27 12.66 -6.73
C PHE A 103 2.73 12.03 -8.03
N ILE A 104 2.84 12.85 -9.08
CA ILE A 104 3.39 12.44 -10.37
C ILE A 104 4.87 12.80 -10.43
N PRO A 105 5.78 11.84 -10.61
CA PRO A 105 7.21 12.13 -10.70
C PRO A 105 7.52 12.95 -11.95
N ARG A 106 8.51 13.86 -11.84
CA ARG A 106 8.94 14.68 -12.98
C ARG A 106 9.59 13.85 -14.09
N LEU A 107 10.35 12.83 -13.69
CA LEU A 107 10.99 11.86 -14.57
C LEU A 107 10.34 10.49 -14.33
N PRO A 108 10.22 9.65 -15.37
CA PRO A 108 9.76 8.28 -15.19
C PRO A 108 10.73 7.50 -14.32
N TYR A 109 10.20 6.54 -13.55
CA TYR A 109 11.02 5.55 -12.90
C TYR A 109 11.48 4.49 -13.91
N ASP A 110 12.60 3.85 -13.61
CA ASP A 110 13.01 2.64 -14.30
C ASP A 110 12.22 1.45 -13.74
N GLY A 111 11.57 0.66 -14.60
CA GLY A 111 10.69 -0.43 -14.22
C GLY A 111 9.22 -0.03 -14.03
N ASP A 112 8.45 -0.92 -13.41
CA ASP A 112 7.02 -0.73 -13.18
C ASP A 112 6.75 0.19 -11.99
N TRP A 113 5.81 1.11 -12.16
CA TRP A 113 5.41 2.04 -11.12
C TRP A 113 3.95 2.47 -11.24
N GLU A 114 3.39 2.96 -10.13
CA GLU A 114 2.02 3.49 -10.06
C GLU A 114 1.94 4.79 -9.26
N VAL A 115 0.89 5.56 -9.56
CA VAL A 115 0.46 6.74 -8.80
C VAL A 115 -0.90 6.45 -8.19
N PRO A 116 -1.02 6.31 -6.86
CA PRO A 116 -2.31 6.31 -6.19
C PRO A 116 -2.85 7.74 -6.10
N ALA A 117 -4.10 7.93 -6.47
CA ALA A 117 -4.74 9.24 -6.44
C ALA A 117 -6.24 9.14 -6.17
N THR A 118 -6.82 10.22 -5.65
CA THR A 118 -8.24 10.36 -5.35
C THR A 118 -8.94 11.21 -6.41
N VAL A 119 -10.26 11.09 -6.51
CA VAL A 119 -11.11 12.00 -7.30
C VAL A 119 -11.49 13.27 -6.54
N ASN A 120 -11.32 13.27 -5.21
CA ASN A 120 -11.60 14.38 -4.29
C ASN A 120 -10.49 14.46 -3.22
N ASP A 121 -10.74 15.08 -2.08
CA ASP A 121 -9.74 15.27 -1.01
C ASP A 121 -9.61 14.05 -0.07
N THR A 122 -10.53 13.07 -0.16
CA THR A 122 -10.58 11.93 0.76
C THR A 122 -10.43 10.59 0.03
N TRP A 123 -9.81 9.60 0.71
CA TRP A 123 -9.69 8.22 0.21
C TRP A 123 -10.97 7.41 0.41
N GLY A 124 -11.69 7.65 1.50
CA GLY A 124 -12.96 7.03 1.79
C GLY A 124 -14.13 7.96 1.50
N TYR A 125 -15.34 7.40 1.47
CA TYR A 125 -16.55 8.20 1.30
C TYR A 125 -16.71 9.22 2.43
N ASN A 126 -16.81 10.49 2.07
CA ASN A 126 -17.15 11.58 2.97
C ASN A 126 -18.21 12.45 2.32
N LYS A 127 -19.42 12.45 2.90
CA LYS A 127 -20.56 13.22 2.35
C LYS A 127 -20.37 14.75 2.36
N TYR A 128 -19.39 15.24 3.12
CA TYR A 128 -19.06 16.67 3.20
C TYR A 128 -17.93 17.08 2.27
N ASP A 129 -17.24 16.12 1.65
CA ASP A 129 -16.22 16.40 0.65
C ASP A 129 -16.88 16.66 -0.70
N THR A 130 -16.87 17.92 -1.09
CA THR A 130 -17.43 18.40 -2.36
C THR A 130 -16.38 18.91 -3.32
N ASN A 131 -15.10 18.77 -2.97
CA ASN A 131 -13.98 19.26 -3.79
C ASN A 131 -13.56 18.22 -4.84
N TRP A 132 -14.45 17.98 -5.79
CA TRP A 132 -14.21 17.02 -6.87
C TRP A 132 -13.24 17.57 -7.91
N LYS A 133 -12.26 16.76 -8.30
CA LYS A 133 -11.38 17.07 -9.44
C LYS A 133 -12.21 17.16 -10.73
N ASN A 134 -11.86 18.12 -11.58
CA ASN A 134 -12.49 18.22 -12.89
C ASN A 134 -12.17 16.96 -13.73
N PRO A 135 -13.12 16.40 -14.51
CA PRO A 135 -12.86 15.28 -15.40
C PRO A 135 -11.67 15.48 -16.35
N ASP A 136 -11.49 16.71 -16.86
CA ASP A 136 -10.34 17.03 -17.73
C ASP A 136 -9.01 16.96 -16.98
N ASP A 137 -8.98 17.31 -15.69
CA ASP A 137 -7.79 17.16 -14.84
C ASP A 137 -7.46 15.68 -14.60
N ILE A 138 -8.46 14.84 -14.32
CA ILE A 138 -8.30 13.40 -14.17
C ILE A 138 -7.75 12.77 -15.45
N LEU A 139 -8.31 13.15 -16.62
CA LEU A 139 -7.82 12.68 -17.90
C LEU A 139 -6.38 13.14 -18.17
N ASN A 140 -6.06 14.40 -17.87
CA ASN A 140 -4.70 14.93 -18.02
C ASN A 140 -3.70 14.21 -17.10
N LEU A 141 -4.11 13.86 -15.88
CA LEU A 141 -3.29 13.07 -14.95
C LEU A 141 -3.03 11.68 -15.52
N LEU A 142 -4.08 10.99 -16.00
CA LEU A 142 -3.97 9.69 -16.66
C LEU A 142 -2.98 9.75 -17.84
N LEU A 143 -3.13 10.69 -18.74
CA LEU A 143 -2.25 10.84 -19.92
C LEU A 143 -0.80 11.12 -19.54
N LYS A 144 -0.57 11.93 -18.49
CA LYS A 144 0.78 12.21 -17.98
C LYS A 144 1.45 10.97 -17.36
N ILE A 145 0.69 10.17 -16.63
CA ILE A 145 1.20 8.98 -15.96
C ILE A 145 1.50 7.90 -16.99
N VAL A 146 0.53 7.56 -17.83
CA VAL A 146 0.67 6.52 -18.87
C VAL A 146 1.72 6.91 -19.91
N GLY A 147 1.77 8.18 -20.32
CA GLY A 147 2.78 8.69 -21.25
C GLY A 147 4.23 8.62 -20.70
N ARG A 148 4.41 8.38 -19.39
CA ARG A 148 5.69 8.13 -18.73
C ARG A 148 5.91 6.66 -18.36
N GLY A 149 5.04 5.76 -18.82
CA GLY A 149 5.13 4.33 -18.54
C GLY A 149 4.63 3.90 -17.16
N GLY A 150 3.90 4.77 -16.45
CA GLY A 150 3.31 4.45 -15.16
C GLY A 150 1.87 3.96 -15.22
N ASN A 151 1.38 3.45 -14.10
CA ASN A 151 0.00 3.04 -13.89
C ASN A 151 -0.73 4.07 -13.01
N TYR A 152 -1.99 4.34 -13.32
CA TYR A 152 -2.83 5.26 -12.55
C TYR A 152 -3.81 4.46 -11.69
N LEU A 153 -3.59 4.43 -10.39
CA LEU A 153 -4.51 3.85 -9.40
C LEU A 153 -5.47 4.95 -8.92
N LEU A 154 -6.61 5.07 -9.56
CA LEU A 154 -7.62 6.08 -9.22
C LEU A 154 -8.63 5.51 -8.24
N ASN A 155 -8.70 6.11 -7.06
CA ASN A 155 -9.70 5.81 -6.04
C ASN A 155 -10.97 6.64 -6.30
N LEU A 156 -12.12 5.95 -6.47
CA LEU A 156 -13.41 6.51 -6.83
C LEU A 156 -14.34 6.65 -5.61
#